data_a43169497be439d024c5ce76c1240829
#
_entry.id   a43169497be439d024c5ce76c1240829
#
_cell.length_a   1.000
_cell.length_b   1.000
_cell.length_c   1.000
_cell.angle_alpha   90.00
_cell.angle_beta   90.00
_cell.angle_gamma   90.00
#
_symmetry.space_group_name_H-M   'P 1'
#
loop_
_entity.id
_entity.type
_entity.pdbx_description
1 polymer ?
#
loop_
_entity_poly.entity_id
_entity_poly.type
_entity_poly.pdbx_seq_one_letter_code
_entity_poly.pdbx_strand_id
1 'polypeptide(L)'
;MTDILMKIQDALMNDELISKHFERKDIKFFVYPNANDIISNVIVIDEIFSPSRSDFADNNPLTYDYLFQIDVFVKQKNNNVNGSLLSRELILRVSKIMWQELGFGEFNSFKPEYNQDFNLYQASKQFRGKKYIDEGLL
;
A
#
# COMPACT_ATOMS: atom_id res chain seq x y z
N MET A 1 20.11 8.04 3.64
CA MET A 1 18.72 8.35 4.00
C MET A 1 17.79 7.39 3.25
N THR A 2 16.86 6.75 3.93
CA THR A 2 15.94 5.80 3.33
C THR A 2 14.59 6.47 3.09
N ASP A 3 14.12 6.44 1.85
CA ASP A 3 12.80 6.93 1.50
C ASP A 3 11.73 6.08 2.20
N ILE A 4 10.67 6.72 2.69
CA ILE A 4 9.54 6.05 3.33
C ILE A 4 8.88 5.04 2.37
N LEU A 5 8.81 5.33 1.08
CA LEU A 5 8.24 4.42 0.09
C LEU A 5 9.03 3.12 0.00
N MET A 6 10.34 3.20 0.05
CA MET A 6 11.20 2.01 0.05
C MET A 6 11.02 1.20 1.34
N LYS A 7 10.82 1.87 2.48
CA LYS A 7 10.52 1.19 3.73
C LYS A 7 9.19 0.43 3.67
N ILE A 8 8.17 1.02 3.06
CA ILE A 8 6.89 0.34 2.87
C ILE A 8 7.08 -0.89 1.99
N GLN A 9 7.77 -0.74 0.86
CA GLN A 9 8.02 -1.85 -0.05
C GLN A 9 8.79 -2.98 0.65
N ASP A 10 9.83 -2.65 1.40
CA ASP A 10 10.63 -3.64 2.13
C ASP A 10 9.79 -4.36 3.19
N ALA A 11 8.97 -3.62 3.93
CA ALA A 11 8.09 -4.22 4.95
C ALA A 11 7.10 -5.20 4.31
N LEU A 12 6.53 -4.84 3.17
CA LEU A 12 5.62 -5.71 2.45
C LEU A 12 6.33 -6.97 1.94
N MET A 13 7.52 -6.81 1.35
CA MET A 13 8.26 -7.96 0.79
C MET A 13 8.81 -8.89 1.86
N ASN A 14 9.01 -8.40 3.07
CA ASN A 14 9.44 -9.25 4.19
C ASN A 14 8.31 -10.10 4.77
N ASP A 15 7.08 -9.85 4.39
CA ASP A 15 5.93 -10.62 4.84
C ASP A 15 5.75 -11.87 3.99
N GLU A 16 5.51 -13.03 4.62
CA GLU A 16 5.39 -14.30 3.91
C GLU A 16 4.18 -14.34 2.97
N LEU A 17 3.04 -13.81 3.41
CA LEU A 17 1.83 -13.83 2.59
C LEU A 17 1.99 -12.93 1.36
N ILE A 18 2.51 -11.73 1.56
CA ILE A 18 2.72 -10.80 0.46
C ILE A 18 3.76 -11.36 -0.53
N SER A 19 4.89 -11.84 -0.05
CA SER A 19 5.95 -12.37 -0.93
C SER A 19 5.54 -13.65 -1.66
N LYS A 20 4.55 -14.37 -1.14
CA LYS A 20 3.99 -15.55 -1.82
C LYS A 20 3.20 -15.16 -3.07
N HIS A 21 2.55 -14.00 -3.07
CA HIS A 21 1.64 -13.58 -4.14
C HIS A 21 2.20 -12.46 -5.01
N PHE A 22 3.27 -11.78 -4.59
CA PHE A 22 3.85 -10.66 -5.30
C PHE A 22 5.37 -10.77 -5.35
N GLU A 23 5.95 -10.38 -6.47
CA GLU A 23 7.38 -10.09 -6.56
C GLU A 23 7.60 -8.60 -6.30
N ARG A 24 8.84 -8.19 -6.03
CA ARG A 24 9.15 -6.77 -5.80
C ARG A 24 8.74 -5.89 -6.99
N LYS A 25 8.90 -6.39 -8.20
CA LYS A 25 8.51 -5.67 -9.42
C LYS A 25 7.00 -5.42 -9.54
N ASP A 26 6.19 -6.22 -8.83
CA ASP A 26 4.74 -6.09 -8.82
C ASP A 26 4.25 -5.00 -7.87
N ILE A 27 5.13 -4.46 -7.03
CA ILE A 27 4.83 -3.32 -6.16
C ILE A 27 5.25 -2.05 -6.89
N LYS A 28 4.26 -1.28 -7.33
CA LYS A 28 4.47 -0.09 -8.15
C LYS A 28 4.18 1.16 -7.34
N PHE A 29 4.86 2.25 -7.70
CA PHE A 29 4.69 3.54 -7.04
C PHE A 29 4.05 4.53 -8.01
N PHE A 30 2.98 5.20 -7.57
CA PHE A 30 2.31 6.31 -8.25
C PHE A 30 1.65 5.99 -9.59
N VAL A 31 1.96 4.87 -10.20
CA VAL A 31 1.47 4.53 -11.53
C VAL A 31 0.46 3.40 -11.43
N TYR A 32 -0.79 3.70 -11.83
CA TYR A 32 -1.85 2.70 -11.92
C TYR A 32 -1.79 2.07 -13.31
N PRO A 33 -1.53 0.76 -13.42
CA PRO A 33 -1.54 0.10 -14.72
C PRO A 33 -2.96 0.04 -15.27
N ASN A 34 -3.09 0.04 -16.61
CA ASN A 34 -4.38 -0.21 -17.23
C ASN A 34 -4.83 -1.63 -16.92
N ALA A 35 -6.14 -1.83 -16.73
CA ALA A 35 -6.69 -3.13 -16.35
C ALA A 35 -6.32 -4.24 -17.35
N ASN A 36 -6.26 -3.91 -18.64
CA ASN A 36 -5.90 -4.89 -19.67
C ASN A 36 -4.41 -5.26 -19.67
N ASP A 37 -3.57 -4.47 -19.00
CA ASP A 37 -2.12 -4.74 -18.88
C ASP A 37 -1.78 -5.56 -17.63
N ILE A 38 -2.75 -5.75 -16.73
CA ILE A 38 -2.53 -6.51 -15.50
C ILE A 38 -2.69 -8.00 -15.81
N ILE A 39 -1.56 -8.70 -15.84
CA ILE A 39 -1.54 -10.15 -16.11
C ILE A 39 -1.27 -10.97 -14.86
N SER A 40 -0.91 -10.33 -13.76
CA SER A 40 -0.64 -10.96 -12.46
C SER A 40 -1.11 -10.04 -11.34
N ASN A 41 -0.88 -10.45 -10.11
CA ASN A 41 -1.22 -9.61 -8.96
C ASN A 41 -0.29 -8.39 -8.88
N VAL A 42 -0.86 -7.24 -8.51
CA VAL A 42 -0.10 -5.97 -8.44
C VAL A 42 -0.52 -5.20 -7.19
N ILE A 43 0.44 -4.56 -6.54
CA ILE A 43 0.20 -3.58 -5.48
C ILE A 43 0.65 -2.21 -6.00
N VAL A 44 -0.19 -1.19 -5.79
CA VAL A 44 0.14 0.20 -6.11
C VAL A 44 0.18 0.99 -4.81
N ILE A 45 1.29 1.68 -4.58
CA ILE A 45 1.46 2.59 -3.44
C ILE A 45 1.49 4.01 -3.97
N ASP A 46 0.54 4.83 -3.51
CA ASP A 46 0.41 6.21 -3.97
C ASP A 46 0.42 7.17 -2.77
N GLU A 47 1.14 8.28 -2.90
CA GLU A 47 1.04 9.37 -1.93
C GLU A 47 -0.14 10.25 -2.31
N ILE A 48 -1.10 10.39 -1.38
CA ILE A 48 -2.28 11.22 -1.63
C ILE A 48 -1.92 12.70 -1.57
N PHE A 49 -0.99 13.06 -0.67
CA PHE A 49 -0.36 14.38 -0.66
C PHE A 49 1.11 14.23 -0.27
N SER A 50 1.92 15.23 -0.63
CA SER A 50 3.32 15.28 -0.23
C SER A 50 3.41 15.35 1.29
N PRO A 51 4.47 14.77 1.90
CA PRO A 51 4.66 14.88 3.34
C PRO A 51 4.58 16.32 3.80
N SER A 52 3.72 16.61 4.77
CA SER A 52 3.56 17.94 5.31
C SER A 52 4.16 18.04 6.70
N ARG A 53 4.80 19.17 6.98
CA ARG A 53 5.43 19.43 8.28
C ARG A 53 4.34 19.63 9.33
N SER A 54 4.53 19.03 10.50
CA SER A 54 3.59 19.17 11.61
C SER A 54 4.32 19.07 12.95
N ASP A 55 3.57 19.31 14.03
CA ASP A 55 4.07 19.26 15.40
C ASP A 55 5.30 20.14 15.59
N PHE A 56 5.06 21.46 15.67
CA PHE A 56 6.13 22.46 15.78
C PHE A 56 6.57 22.68 17.23
N ALA A 57 7.88 22.88 17.44
CA ALA A 57 8.46 23.36 18.69
C ALA A 57 9.50 24.43 18.35
N ASP A 58 9.48 25.54 19.06
CA ASP A 58 10.40 26.69 18.84
C ASP A 58 10.44 27.12 17.36
N ASN A 59 9.29 27.15 16.71
CA ASN A 59 9.12 27.46 15.29
C ASN A 59 9.74 26.44 14.32
N ASN A 60 10.21 25.30 14.83
CA ASN A 60 10.76 24.23 14.00
C ASN A 60 9.80 23.07 13.92
N PRO A 61 9.56 22.51 12.72
CA PRO A 61 8.73 21.32 12.60
C PRO A 61 9.43 20.09 13.17
N LEU A 62 8.66 19.23 13.86
CA LEU A 62 9.18 18.01 14.48
C LEU A 62 8.87 16.76 13.68
N THR A 63 7.76 16.76 12.95
CA THR A 63 7.28 15.58 12.25
C THR A 63 6.86 15.90 10.82
N TYR A 64 6.81 14.85 9.99
CA TYR A 64 6.09 14.87 8.73
C TYR A 64 4.82 14.04 8.88
N ASP A 65 3.72 14.52 8.30
CA ASP A 65 2.43 13.84 8.22
C ASP A 65 2.31 13.23 6.82
N TYR A 66 2.01 11.92 6.78
CA TYR A 66 1.92 11.16 5.54
C TYR A 66 0.52 10.61 5.36
N LEU A 67 0.06 10.58 4.12
CA LEU A 67 -1.16 9.88 3.72
C LEU A 67 -0.88 9.09 2.46
N PHE A 68 -0.97 7.75 2.57
CA PHE A 68 -0.76 6.84 1.46
C PHE A 68 -2.06 6.13 1.11
N GLN A 69 -2.23 5.83 -0.16
CA GLN A 69 -3.24 4.88 -0.62
C GLN A 69 -2.53 3.65 -1.15
N ILE A 70 -2.99 2.47 -0.73
CA ILE A 70 -2.46 1.20 -1.21
C ILE A 70 -3.61 0.43 -1.83
N ASP A 71 -3.44 0.08 -3.10
CA ASP A 71 -4.38 -0.71 -3.87
C ASP A 71 -3.78 -2.09 -4.14
N VAL A 72 -4.56 -3.13 -3.87
CA VAL A 72 -4.19 -4.50 -4.19
C VAL A 72 -5.06 -4.98 -5.33
N PHE A 73 -4.42 -5.40 -6.42
CA PHE A 73 -5.09 -5.97 -7.59
C PHE A 73 -4.81 -7.46 -7.65
N VAL A 74 -5.86 -8.27 -7.71
CA VAL A 74 -5.76 -9.73 -7.82
C VAL A 74 -6.38 -10.18 -9.13
N LYS A 75 -5.57 -10.82 -9.97
CA LYS A 75 -6.01 -11.38 -11.23
C LYS A 75 -6.62 -12.75 -11.01
N GLN A 76 -7.88 -12.94 -11.40
CA GLN A 76 -8.54 -14.23 -11.35
C GLN A 76 -8.11 -15.05 -12.58
N LYS A 77 -7.20 -16.00 -12.39
CA LYS A 77 -6.64 -16.78 -13.49
C LYS A 77 -7.34 -18.12 -13.71
N ASN A 78 -7.88 -18.71 -12.65
CA ASN A 78 -8.56 -19.99 -12.70
C ASN A 78 -9.57 -20.08 -11.57
N ASN A 79 -10.36 -21.17 -11.58
CA ASN A 79 -11.41 -21.36 -10.58
C ASN A 79 -10.90 -21.95 -9.25
N ASN A 80 -9.63 -22.26 -9.13
CA ASN A 80 -9.05 -22.84 -7.90
C ASN A 80 -8.74 -21.79 -6.85
N VAL A 81 -8.68 -20.51 -7.25
CA VAL A 81 -8.38 -19.40 -6.34
C VAL A 81 -9.59 -18.46 -6.32
N ASN A 82 -10.07 -18.12 -5.13
CA ASN A 82 -11.11 -17.13 -4.98
C ASN A 82 -10.45 -15.75 -4.89
N GLY A 83 -10.44 -15.03 -6.01
CA GLY A 83 -9.80 -13.72 -6.11
C GLY A 83 -10.42 -12.68 -5.20
N SER A 84 -11.74 -12.75 -4.96
CA SER A 84 -12.42 -11.84 -4.04
C SER A 84 -11.91 -12.02 -2.60
N LEU A 85 -11.87 -13.25 -2.13
CA LEU A 85 -11.36 -13.52 -0.78
C LEU A 85 -9.88 -13.20 -0.66
N LEU A 86 -9.09 -13.55 -1.68
CA LEU A 86 -7.66 -13.27 -1.67
C LEU A 86 -7.37 -11.77 -1.62
N SER A 87 -8.07 -10.96 -2.41
CA SER A 87 -7.86 -9.51 -2.40
C SER A 87 -8.18 -8.90 -1.03
N ARG A 88 -9.22 -9.38 -0.38
CA ARG A 88 -9.58 -8.94 0.99
C ARG A 88 -8.53 -9.37 2.00
N GLU A 89 -8.06 -10.60 1.93
CA GLU A 89 -7.03 -11.11 2.83
C GLU A 89 -5.74 -10.32 2.67
N LEU A 90 -5.34 -10.03 1.43
CA LEU A 90 -4.13 -9.28 1.14
C LEU A 90 -4.20 -7.84 1.65
N ILE A 91 -5.32 -7.14 1.43
CA ILE A 91 -5.42 -5.75 1.91
C ILE A 91 -5.46 -5.67 3.44
N LEU A 92 -6.06 -6.65 4.10
CA LEU A 92 -6.03 -6.73 5.55
C LEU A 92 -4.61 -7.00 6.07
N ARG A 93 -3.85 -7.83 5.36
CA ARG A 93 -2.46 -8.07 5.70
C ARG A 93 -1.61 -6.82 5.50
N VAL A 94 -1.81 -6.09 4.42
CA VAL A 94 -1.16 -4.80 4.19
C VAL A 94 -1.46 -3.85 5.34
N SER A 95 -2.72 -3.76 5.77
CA SER A 95 -3.11 -2.91 6.89
C SER A 95 -2.36 -3.28 8.17
N LYS A 96 -2.24 -4.56 8.46
CA LYS A 96 -1.50 -5.05 9.62
C LYS A 96 -0.02 -4.66 9.55
N ILE A 97 0.60 -4.83 8.40
CA ILE A 97 2.01 -4.48 8.20
C ILE A 97 2.22 -2.98 8.36
N MET A 98 1.37 -2.16 7.73
CA MET A 98 1.47 -0.70 7.84
C MET A 98 1.41 -0.23 9.29
N TRP A 99 0.54 -0.83 10.09
CA TRP A 99 0.44 -0.49 11.51
C TRP A 99 1.61 -1.03 12.33
N GLN A 100 1.90 -2.32 12.22
CA GLN A 100 2.88 -2.97 13.10
C GLN A 100 4.32 -2.59 12.77
N GLU A 101 4.65 -2.46 11.49
CA GLU A 101 6.03 -2.20 11.06
C GLU A 101 6.32 -0.72 10.89
N LEU A 102 5.33 0.09 10.55
CA LEU A 102 5.55 1.48 10.16
C LEU A 102 4.76 2.49 11.00
N GLY A 103 3.79 2.04 11.78
CA GLY A 103 2.99 2.92 12.62
C GLY A 103 1.97 3.76 11.85
N PHE A 104 1.59 3.35 10.64
CA PHE A 104 0.54 4.01 9.86
C PHE A 104 -0.78 3.30 10.04
N GLY A 105 -1.78 4.02 10.56
CA GLY A 105 -3.12 3.48 10.79
C GLY A 105 -4.05 3.68 9.60
N GLU A 106 -5.10 2.89 9.53
CA GLU A 106 -6.12 3.06 8.51
C GLU A 106 -6.81 4.42 8.66
N PHE A 107 -6.90 5.16 7.55
CA PHE A 107 -7.59 6.44 7.51
C PHE A 107 -8.94 6.30 6.78
N ASN A 108 -8.94 5.66 5.62
CA ASN A 108 -10.14 5.33 4.85
C ASN A 108 -10.06 3.90 4.35
N SER A 109 -11.22 3.25 4.27
CA SER A 109 -11.38 1.95 3.64
C SER A 109 -12.39 2.08 2.51
N PHE A 110 -12.10 1.46 1.37
CA PHE A 110 -12.95 1.54 0.21
C PHE A 110 -13.65 0.21 -0.03
N LYS A 111 -14.83 0.28 -0.65
CA LYS A 111 -15.56 -0.92 -1.06
C LYS A 111 -14.71 -1.68 -2.07
N PRO A 112 -14.53 -3.01 -1.90
CA PRO A 112 -13.86 -3.82 -2.91
C PRO A 112 -14.57 -3.74 -4.26
N GLU A 113 -13.80 -3.71 -5.33
CA GLU A 113 -14.31 -3.61 -6.68
C GLU A 113 -13.91 -4.82 -7.51
N TYR A 114 -14.74 -5.16 -8.49
CA TYR A 114 -14.47 -6.23 -9.44
C TYR A 114 -14.66 -5.71 -10.86
N ASN A 115 -13.62 -5.88 -11.70
CA ASN A 115 -13.71 -5.59 -13.11
C ASN A 115 -13.99 -6.91 -13.86
N GLN A 116 -15.23 -7.07 -14.32
CA GLN A 116 -15.68 -8.29 -14.96
C GLN A 116 -14.98 -8.55 -16.30
N ASP A 117 -14.68 -7.50 -17.03
CA ASP A 117 -14.09 -7.63 -18.37
C ASP A 117 -12.66 -8.19 -18.31
N PHE A 118 -11.95 -7.95 -17.24
CA PHE A 118 -10.54 -8.37 -17.06
C PHE A 118 -10.34 -9.36 -15.93
N ASN A 119 -11.42 -9.82 -15.28
CA ASN A 119 -11.36 -10.73 -14.13
C ASN A 119 -10.39 -10.23 -13.06
N LEU A 120 -10.55 -8.96 -12.68
CA LEU A 120 -9.63 -8.28 -11.78
C LEU A 120 -10.35 -7.80 -10.54
N TYR A 121 -9.90 -8.23 -9.37
CA TYR A 121 -10.39 -7.76 -8.08
C TYR A 121 -9.46 -6.68 -7.54
N GLN A 122 -10.05 -5.64 -6.96
CA GLN A 122 -9.32 -4.51 -6.38
C GLN A 122 -9.80 -4.27 -4.95
N ALA A 123 -8.86 -4.16 -4.03
CA ALA A 123 -9.12 -3.75 -2.66
C ALA A 123 -8.18 -2.60 -2.31
N SER A 124 -8.70 -1.55 -1.68
CA SER A 124 -7.96 -0.32 -1.44
C SER A 124 -8.20 0.21 -0.04
N LYS A 125 -7.15 0.76 0.57
CA LYS A 125 -7.22 1.46 1.84
C LYS A 125 -6.27 2.64 1.83
N GLN A 126 -6.58 3.66 2.63
CA GLN A 126 -5.67 4.77 2.88
C GLN A 126 -5.11 4.65 4.28
N PHE A 127 -3.83 5.03 4.43
CA PHE A 127 -3.10 4.92 5.68
C PHE A 127 -2.47 6.27 6.01
N ARG A 128 -2.57 6.66 7.27
CA ARG A 128 -2.05 7.93 7.75
C ARG A 128 -1.14 7.73 8.95
N GLY A 129 -0.09 8.52 9.03
CA GLY A 129 0.81 8.50 10.17
C GLY A 129 1.81 9.61 10.11
N LYS A 130 2.55 9.75 11.21
CA LYS A 130 3.58 10.77 11.37
C LYS A 130 4.92 10.12 11.65
N LYS A 131 5.98 10.74 11.16
CA LYS A 131 7.36 10.33 11.45
C LYS A 131 8.17 11.54 11.86
N TYR A 132 9.06 11.35 12.83
CA TYR A 132 9.97 12.42 13.25
C TYR A 132 10.94 12.74 12.11
N ILE A 133 11.22 14.03 11.94
CA ILE A 133 12.07 14.49 10.84
C ILE A 133 13.51 13.96 11.00
N ASP A 134 14.01 13.87 12.21
CA ASP A 134 15.35 13.39 12.49
C ASP A 134 15.52 11.86 12.37
N GLU A 135 14.46 11.14 12.00
CA GLU A 135 14.58 9.74 11.59
C GLU A 135 15.16 9.59 10.18
N GLY A 136 15.41 10.71 9.49
CA GLY A 136 15.99 10.71 8.15
C GLY A 136 15.05 10.23 7.06
N LEU A 137 13.74 10.30 7.29
CA LEU A 137 12.72 9.86 6.33
C LEU A 137 12.16 11.06 5.56
N LEU A 138 11.93 10.87 4.29
CA LEU A 138 11.27 11.85 3.44
C LEU A 138 9.94 11.35 2.96
#